data_d1bc51b63a31cb0d4bfb93f564944742
#
_entry.id   d1bc51b63a31cb0d4bfb93f564944742
#
_cell.length_a   1.000
_cell.length_b   1.000
_cell.length_c   1.000
_cell.angle_alpha   90.00
_cell.angle_beta   90.00
_cell.angle_gamma   90.00
#
_symmetry.space_group_name_H-M   'P 1'
#
loop_
_entity.id
_entity.type
_entity.pdbx_description
1 polymer ?
#
loop_
_entity_poly.entity_id
_entity_poly.type
_entity_poly.pdbx_seq_one_letter_code
_entity_poly.pdbx_strand_id
1 'polypeptide(L)'
;MNVFAALQAAYPADRSRVAIETDTGLLYTWQDIERATAMLANLLTSLDLHGRTLDDGTYLPPVVAAHTDKSVEALLLYLATLRAGMVYLPLNPAYRQAEMDYFLGDAQPAVVVCAPGDFQWLSRVAFQKRVRHVFTLGTDRTGTLLDRASFMSDQHRPDVFESTSLCAILYTSGTTGRSKGALLTHSNLLSNARTLIKHWGWRPDDVLLHALPIFHIHGLFVACHCALLSGSKLLWLGKFEPQAVLQHLPQATVFMGVPTMYSRLLAQPGLTRNACNGMRLFVSGSAPLLPSAFADFAQRTGHTILERYGMSETGMLCSNPYRPADGPRLAGSVGPALPGVEVRVVDDAGAPCPAGAVGHIQVRGPNVFMGYLGMPDKTEESFTDDDWFKTGDVGKIGAGQADKGYVSIVGRARDLIITGGFNVYPAEIEDHLNQLPGVAESAVFGVPHPDFGEGVVAAVVPQPGAHLTEASLIDQAKQRIANFKVPKRVFVLAELPRNAMGKVQKNLLQKEHAALFGASPR
;
A
#
# COMPACT_ATOMS: atom_id res chain seq x y z
N MET A 1 -6.99 15.56 -17.57
CA MET A 1 -5.67 16.20 -17.27
C MET A 1 -4.69 15.08 -16.93
N ASN A 2 -3.56 15.00 -17.61
CA ASN A 2 -2.49 14.04 -17.35
C ASN A 2 -1.86 14.29 -15.95
N VAL A 3 -1.59 13.23 -15.18
CA VAL A 3 -0.95 13.32 -13.84
C VAL A 3 0.39 14.05 -13.92
N PHE A 4 1.24 13.71 -14.91
CA PHE A 4 2.55 14.37 -15.06
C PHE A 4 2.38 15.87 -15.30
N ALA A 5 1.47 16.30 -16.15
CA ALA A 5 1.22 17.72 -16.40
C ALA A 5 0.76 18.45 -15.13
N ALA A 6 -0.03 17.79 -14.27
CA ALA A 6 -0.42 18.35 -12.98
C ALA A 6 0.76 18.47 -12.00
N LEU A 7 1.64 17.47 -11.97
CA LEU A 7 2.88 17.47 -11.18
C LEU A 7 3.81 18.60 -11.67
N GLN A 8 4.04 18.69 -12.96
CA GLN A 8 4.89 19.73 -13.58
C GLN A 8 4.38 21.16 -13.30
N ALA A 9 3.06 21.36 -13.31
CA ALA A 9 2.46 22.64 -12.98
C ALA A 9 2.64 23.04 -11.50
N ALA A 10 2.88 22.07 -10.62
CA ALA A 10 3.13 22.31 -9.19
C ALA A 10 4.61 22.54 -8.86
N TYR A 11 5.52 22.39 -9.80
CA TYR A 11 6.93 22.62 -9.57
C TYR A 11 7.20 24.08 -9.18
N PRO A 12 8.12 24.36 -8.25
CA PRO A 12 8.49 25.72 -7.88
C PRO A 12 8.94 26.57 -9.08
N ALA A 13 8.72 27.89 -9.02
CA ALA A 13 9.21 28.79 -10.07
C ALA A 13 10.73 28.73 -10.22
N ASP A 14 11.46 28.67 -9.11
CA ASP A 14 12.89 28.41 -9.09
C ASP A 14 13.14 26.89 -9.24
N ARG A 15 13.45 26.48 -10.45
CA ARG A 15 13.73 25.07 -10.81
C ARG A 15 15.11 24.59 -10.31
N SER A 16 15.99 25.49 -9.87
CA SER A 16 17.29 25.12 -9.31
C SER A 16 17.21 24.60 -7.86
N ARG A 17 16.06 24.77 -7.20
CA ARG A 17 15.81 24.19 -5.89
C ARG A 17 15.92 22.66 -5.93
N VAL A 18 16.49 22.09 -4.86
CA VAL A 18 16.57 20.64 -4.67
C VAL A 18 15.16 20.06 -4.46
N ALA A 19 14.80 19.13 -5.33
CA ALA A 19 13.55 18.37 -5.25
C ALA A 19 13.73 17.04 -4.51
N ILE A 20 14.85 16.35 -4.77
CA ILE A 20 15.18 15.07 -4.15
C ILE A 20 16.63 15.10 -3.68
N GLU A 21 16.83 14.68 -2.44
CA GLU A 21 18.15 14.41 -1.85
C GLU A 21 18.20 12.95 -1.40
N THR A 22 19.20 12.20 -1.82
CA THR A 22 19.35 10.79 -1.44
C THR A 22 20.17 10.66 -0.15
N ASP A 23 20.03 9.51 0.52
CA ASP A 23 20.85 9.12 1.66
C ASP A 23 22.36 8.98 1.32
N THR A 24 22.70 8.93 0.05
CA THR A 24 24.10 8.95 -0.44
C THR A 24 24.60 10.35 -0.77
N GLY A 25 23.78 11.39 -0.57
CA GLY A 25 24.14 12.79 -0.81
C GLY A 25 23.97 13.26 -2.26
N LEU A 26 23.35 12.47 -3.14
CA LEU A 26 23.02 12.94 -4.49
C LEU A 26 21.85 13.93 -4.41
N LEU A 27 21.96 15.00 -5.18
CA LEU A 27 20.95 16.05 -5.27
C LEU A 27 20.36 16.09 -6.68
N TYR A 28 19.03 16.14 -6.74
CA TYR A 28 18.27 16.34 -7.98
C TYR A 28 17.43 17.60 -7.81
N THR A 29 17.65 18.56 -8.70
CA THR A 29 16.83 19.77 -8.77
C THR A 29 15.52 19.50 -9.51
N TRP A 30 14.57 20.40 -9.40
CA TRP A 30 13.35 20.34 -10.21
C TRP A 30 13.66 20.43 -11.71
N GLN A 31 14.75 21.11 -12.09
CA GLN A 31 15.22 21.15 -13.46
C GLN A 31 15.76 19.79 -13.92
N ASP A 32 16.47 19.07 -13.06
CA ASP A 32 16.97 17.73 -13.37
C ASP A 32 15.82 16.75 -13.58
N ILE A 33 14.77 16.81 -12.74
CA ILE A 33 13.57 16.00 -12.92
C ILE A 33 12.88 16.32 -14.26
N GLU A 34 12.75 17.60 -14.59
CA GLU A 34 12.13 18.06 -15.85
C GLU A 34 12.88 17.51 -17.07
N ARG A 35 14.20 17.66 -17.09
CA ARG A 35 15.06 17.24 -18.21
C ARG A 35 15.14 15.72 -18.32
N ALA A 36 15.39 15.03 -17.21
CA ALA A 36 15.52 13.57 -17.21
C ALA A 36 14.21 12.88 -17.62
N THR A 37 13.07 13.37 -17.14
CA THR A 37 11.76 12.82 -17.56
C THR A 37 11.46 13.12 -19.03
N ALA A 38 11.92 14.24 -19.58
CA ALA A 38 11.81 14.53 -21.01
C ALA A 38 12.64 13.57 -21.85
N MET A 39 13.90 13.34 -21.48
CA MET A 39 14.80 12.41 -22.18
C MET A 39 14.24 10.99 -22.18
N LEU A 40 13.77 10.50 -21.03
CA LEU A 40 13.14 9.19 -20.91
C LEU A 40 11.81 9.09 -21.69
N ALA A 41 10.97 10.12 -21.68
CA ALA A 41 9.74 10.15 -22.45
C ALA A 41 10.03 10.14 -23.95
N ASN A 42 11.02 10.91 -24.42
CA ASN A 42 11.45 10.87 -25.81
C ASN A 42 12.00 9.50 -26.23
N LEU A 43 12.74 8.83 -25.35
CA LEU A 43 13.14 7.44 -25.59
C LEU A 43 11.91 6.54 -25.78
N LEU A 44 10.96 6.57 -24.84
CA LEU A 44 9.77 5.71 -24.88
C LEU A 44 8.95 5.97 -26.17
N THR A 45 8.73 7.23 -26.55
CA THR A 45 7.99 7.57 -27.76
C THR A 45 8.73 7.19 -29.06
N SER A 46 10.07 7.16 -29.03
CA SER A 46 10.89 6.74 -30.18
C SER A 46 10.81 5.24 -30.50
N LEU A 47 10.28 4.44 -29.59
CA LEU A 47 10.20 2.98 -29.74
C LEU A 47 8.99 2.49 -30.57
N ASP A 48 8.17 3.41 -31.09
CA ASP A 48 6.96 3.09 -31.87
C ASP A 48 6.07 2.07 -31.19
N LEU A 49 5.68 2.37 -29.96
CA LEU A 49 4.88 1.50 -29.10
C LEU A 49 3.39 1.70 -29.38
N HIS A 50 2.66 0.60 -29.41
CA HIS A 50 1.21 0.62 -29.66
C HIS A 50 0.45 0.10 -28.44
N GLY A 51 -0.65 0.76 -28.11
CA GLY A 51 -1.65 0.26 -27.18
C GLY A 51 -2.52 -0.83 -27.81
N ARG A 52 -3.44 -1.36 -27.03
CA ARG A 52 -4.41 -2.36 -27.50
C ARG A 52 -5.81 -2.08 -26.94
N THR A 53 -6.83 -2.58 -27.63
CA THR A 53 -8.18 -2.60 -27.08
C THR A 53 -8.40 -3.92 -26.35
N LEU A 54 -8.92 -3.86 -25.13
CA LEU A 54 -9.31 -5.01 -24.33
C LEU A 54 -10.64 -5.58 -24.83
N ASP A 55 -11.01 -6.78 -24.40
CA ASP A 55 -12.24 -7.46 -24.84
C ASP A 55 -13.53 -6.69 -24.47
N ASP A 56 -13.49 -5.88 -23.43
CA ASP A 56 -14.56 -4.99 -22.99
C ASP A 56 -14.64 -3.65 -23.76
N GLY A 57 -13.77 -3.46 -24.76
CA GLY A 57 -13.67 -2.23 -25.55
C GLY A 57 -12.80 -1.14 -24.93
N THR A 58 -12.25 -1.34 -23.72
CA THR A 58 -11.36 -0.38 -23.08
C THR A 58 -10.02 -0.28 -23.82
N TYR A 59 -9.61 0.93 -24.18
CA TYR A 59 -8.28 1.16 -24.75
C TYR A 59 -7.22 1.17 -23.66
N LEU A 60 -6.27 0.25 -23.75
CA LEU A 60 -5.08 0.19 -22.90
C LEU A 60 -3.88 0.78 -23.66
N PRO A 61 -3.37 1.96 -23.28
CA PRO A 61 -2.14 2.52 -23.83
C PRO A 61 -0.94 1.57 -23.63
N PRO A 62 0.19 1.79 -24.33
CA PRO A 62 1.38 0.96 -24.15
C PRO A 62 1.78 0.86 -22.68
N VAL A 63 2.06 -0.36 -22.22
CA VAL A 63 2.43 -0.62 -20.83
C VAL A 63 3.95 -0.69 -20.68
N VAL A 64 4.48 0.06 -19.71
CA VAL A 64 5.89 0.02 -19.28
C VAL A 64 5.95 -0.69 -17.94
N ALA A 65 6.46 -1.90 -17.91
CA ALA A 65 6.64 -2.69 -16.69
C ALA A 65 8.03 -2.44 -16.09
N ALA A 66 8.08 -2.16 -14.80
CA ALA A 66 9.32 -1.90 -14.07
C ALA A 66 9.50 -2.92 -12.93
N HIS A 67 10.48 -3.80 -13.08
CA HIS A 67 10.98 -4.75 -12.09
C HIS A 67 12.37 -4.30 -11.64
N THR A 68 12.39 -3.19 -10.90
CA THR A 68 13.63 -2.49 -10.52
C THR A 68 13.67 -2.24 -9.03
N ASP A 69 14.88 -2.17 -8.50
CA ASP A 69 15.08 -1.67 -7.15
C ASP A 69 14.66 -0.20 -7.04
N LYS A 70 14.39 0.23 -5.81
CA LYS A 70 14.02 1.61 -5.53
C LYS A 70 15.20 2.55 -5.79
N SER A 71 15.05 3.44 -6.75
CA SER A 71 15.99 4.52 -7.06
C SER A 71 15.24 5.76 -7.50
N VAL A 72 15.92 6.90 -7.56
CA VAL A 72 15.35 8.13 -8.12
C VAL A 72 15.08 7.94 -9.61
N GLU A 73 15.95 7.24 -10.33
CA GLU A 73 15.81 6.94 -11.75
C GLU A 73 14.56 6.07 -12.03
N ALA A 74 14.22 5.15 -11.13
CA ALA A 74 12.96 4.38 -11.23
C ALA A 74 11.72 5.29 -11.03
N LEU A 75 11.79 6.29 -10.16
CA LEU A 75 10.75 7.32 -10.04
C LEU A 75 10.69 8.18 -11.32
N LEU A 76 11.84 8.56 -11.88
CA LEU A 76 11.90 9.32 -13.14
C LEU A 76 11.33 8.53 -14.33
N LEU A 77 11.53 7.21 -14.38
CA LEU A 77 10.91 6.32 -15.36
C LEU A 77 9.38 6.33 -15.23
N TYR A 78 8.87 6.23 -14.00
CA TYR A 78 7.44 6.36 -13.74
C TYR A 78 6.89 7.69 -14.29
N LEU A 79 7.51 8.80 -13.92
CA LEU A 79 7.10 10.13 -14.36
C LEU A 79 7.16 10.30 -15.88
N ALA A 80 8.21 9.76 -16.51
CA ALA A 80 8.37 9.76 -17.96
C ALA A 80 7.32 8.92 -18.68
N THR A 81 6.94 7.77 -18.11
CA THR A 81 5.86 6.91 -18.63
C THR A 81 4.55 7.68 -18.67
N LEU A 82 4.22 8.40 -17.59
CA LEU A 82 3.03 9.26 -17.55
C LEU A 82 3.13 10.44 -18.51
N ARG A 83 4.32 11.03 -18.64
CA ARG A 83 4.60 12.15 -19.54
C ARG A 83 4.37 11.77 -20.99
N ALA A 84 4.74 10.53 -21.37
CA ALA A 84 4.54 9.96 -22.70
C ALA A 84 3.15 9.33 -22.91
N GLY A 85 2.23 9.49 -21.94
CA GLY A 85 0.86 8.96 -22.05
C GLY A 85 0.73 7.45 -22.03
N MET A 86 1.67 6.78 -21.42
CA MET A 86 1.73 5.34 -21.30
C MET A 86 1.30 4.88 -19.90
N VAL A 87 1.06 3.59 -19.75
CA VAL A 87 0.62 2.97 -18.51
C VAL A 87 1.83 2.40 -17.77
N TYR A 88 1.99 2.79 -16.50
CA TYR A 88 3.07 2.28 -15.67
C TYR A 88 2.63 1.04 -14.88
N LEU A 89 3.44 0.00 -14.91
CA LEU A 89 3.23 -1.24 -14.16
C LEU A 89 4.44 -1.47 -13.24
N PRO A 90 4.38 -1.00 -11.98
CA PRO A 90 5.43 -1.30 -11.01
C PRO A 90 5.30 -2.74 -10.51
N LEU A 91 6.39 -3.48 -10.51
CA LEU A 91 6.48 -4.85 -10.04
C LEU A 91 7.47 -4.95 -8.88
N ASN A 92 7.16 -5.78 -7.90
CA ASN A 92 8.04 -6.00 -6.76
C ASN A 92 9.34 -6.68 -7.23
N PRO A 93 10.53 -6.12 -6.95
CA PRO A 93 11.81 -6.72 -7.33
C PRO A 93 12.09 -8.07 -6.68
N ALA A 94 11.33 -8.46 -5.67
CA ALA A 94 11.39 -9.79 -5.08
C ALA A 94 10.67 -10.88 -5.90
N TYR A 95 9.85 -10.51 -6.90
CA TYR A 95 9.17 -11.48 -7.76
C TYR A 95 10.16 -12.33 -8.56
N ARG A 96 9.82 -13.61 -8.74
CA ARG A 96 10.64 -14.57 -9.43
C ARG A 96 10.01 -14.97 -10.78
N GLN A 97 10.68 -15.86 -11.48
CA GLN A 97 10.34 -16.21 -12.85
C GLN A 97 8.86 -16.60 -13.05
N ALA A 98 8.29 -17.42 -12.16
CA ALA A 98 6.89 -17.86 -12.29
C ALA A 98 5.88 -16.72 -12.14
N GLU A 99 6.15 -15.79 -11.23
CA GLU A 99 5.30 -14.61 -11.03
C GLU A 99 5.44 -13.64 -12.22
N MET A 100 6.66 -13.41 -12.67
CA MET A 100 6.93 -12.57 -13.83
C MET A 100 6.36 -13.15 -15.12
N ASP A 101 6.40 -14.48 -15.30
CA ASP A 101 5.73 -15.14 -16.43
C ASP A 101 4.25 -14.84 -16.46
N TYR A 102 3.61 -14.88 -15.29
CA TYR A 102 2.20 -14.51 -15.16
C TYR A 102 1.96 -13.03 -15.48
N PHE A 103 2.66 -12.11 -14.80
CA PHE A 103 2.41 -10.66 -14.97
C PHE A 103 2.71 -10.16 -16.38
N LEU A 104 3.79 -10.63 -16.99
CA LEU A 104 4.11 -10.25 -18.37
C LEU A 104 3.15 -10.88 -19.38
N GLY A 105 2.62 -12.08 -19.09
CA GLY A 105 1.60 -12.72 -19.92
C GLY A 105 0.25 -12.02 -19.86
N ASP A 106 -0.14 -11.55 -18.68
CA ASP A 106 -1.42 -10.89 -18.42
C ASP A 106 -1.40 -9.43 -18.90
N ALA A 107 -0.43 -8.62 -18.44
CA ALA A 107 -0.33 -7.21 -18.80
C ALA A 107 0.17 -6.96 -20.23
N GLN A 108 0.91 -7.92 -20.84
CA GLN A 108 1.51 -7.80 -22.17
C GLN A 108 2.22 -6.45 -22.38
N PRO A 109 3.23 -6.11 -21.54
CA PRO A 109 3.88 -4.81 -21.62
C PRO A 109 4.62 -4.63 -22.94
N ALA A 110 4.67 -3.41 -23.44
CA ALA A 110 5.45 -3.04 -24.61
C ALA A 110 6.95 -2.89 -24.27
N VAL A 111 7.23 -2.48 -23.03
CA VAL A 111 8.58 -2.29 -22.50
C VAL A 111 8.68 -2.97 -21.12
N VAL A 112 9.81 -3.63 -20.88
CA VAL A 112 10.20 -4.13 -19.55
C VAL A 112 11.51 -3.46 -19.16
N VAL A 113 11.56 -2.91 -17.95
CA VAL A 113 12.79 -2.39 -17.35
C VAL A 113 13.09 -3.22 -16.10
N CYS A 114 14.31 -3.74 -15.98
CA CYS A 114 14.70 -4.61 -14.86
C CYS A 114 16.05 -4.21 -14.26
N ALA A 115 16.32 -4.71 -13.05
CA ALA A 115 17.66 -4.61 -12.48
C ALA A 115 18.69 -5.36 -13.36
N PRO A 116 19.94 -4.89 -13.46
CA PRO A 116 20.97 -5.53 -14.28
C PRO A 116 21.19 -7.00 -13.94
N GLY A 117 21.11 -7.37 -12.65
CA GLY A 117 21.25 -8.76 -12.20
C GLY A 117 20.14 -9.70 -12.65
N ASP A 118 18.97 -9.17 -12.98
CA ASP A 118 17.81 -9.95 -13.42
C ASP A 118 17.70 -10.06 -14.95
N PHE A 119 18.50 -9.30 -15.70
CA PHE A 119 18.36 -9.19 -17.15
C PHE A 119 18.43 -10.55 -17.86
N GLN A 120 19.32 -11.43 -17.44
CA GLN A 120 19.54 -12.70 -18.13
C GLN A 120 18.30 -13.61 -18.13
N TRP A 121 17.61 -13.70 -17.00
CA TRP A 121 16.44 -14.57 -16.89
C TRP A 121 15.17 -13.83 -17.34
N LEU A 122 15.04 -12.55 -16.98
CA LEU A 122 13.82 -11.78 -17.27
C LEU A 122 13.68 -11.46 -18.77
N SER A 123 14.78 -11.21 -19.47
CA SER A 123 14.75 -11.03 -20.93
C SER A 123 14.24 -12.27 -21.67
N ARG A 124 14.54 -13.48 -21.17
CA ARG A 124 14.01 -14.74 -21.73
C ARG A 124 12.50 -14.84 -21.54
N VAL A 125 12.01 -14.54 -20.33
CA VAL A 125 10.57 -14.50 -20.03
C VAL A 125 9.88 -13.45 -20.90
N ALA A 126 10.42 -12.25 -20.97
CA ALA A 126 9.91 -11.15 -21.77
C ALA A 126 9.83 -11.54 -23.26
N PHE A 127 10.87 -12.16 -23.81
CA PHE A 127 10.89 -12.64 -25.19
C PHE A 127 9.78 -13.68 -25.45
N GLN A 128 9.58 -14.64 -24.55
CA GLN A 128 8.50 -15.63 -24.65
C GLN A 128 7.12 -14.98 -24.65
N LYS A 129 6.95 -13.85 -23.95
CA LYS A 129 5.72 -13.03 -23.93
C LYS A 129 5.66 -11.99 -25.05
N ARG A 130 6.57 -12.03 -26.02
CA ARG A 130 6.66 -11.14 -27.19
C ARG A 130 6.91 -9.67 -26.83
N VAL A 131 7.51 -9.41 -25.67
CA VAL A 131 7.98 -8.07 -25.31
C VAL A 131 9.17 -7.70 -26.20
N ARG A 132 9.09 -6.58 -26.92
CA ARG A 132 10.11 -6.19 -27.91
C ARG A 132 11.28 -5.44 -27.28
N HIS A 133 11.05 -4.74 -26.18
CA HIS A 133 12.03 -3.85 -25.55
C HIS A 133 12.27 -4.22 -24.11
N VAL A 134 13.51 -4.59 -23.81
CA VAL A 134 13.95 -4.89 -22.44
C VAL A 134 15.17 -4.05 -22.14
N PHE A 135 15.08 -3.20 -21.10
CA PHE A 135 16.16 -2.35 -20.64
C PHE A 135 16.59 -2.72 -19.23
N THR A 136 17.82 -2.36 -18.90
CA THR A 136 18.34 -2.45 -17.53
C THR A 136 18.38 -1.08 -16.86
N LEU A 137 18.13 -1.04 -15.56
CA LEU A 137 18.27 0.13 -14.71
C LEU A 137 18.85 -0.29 -13.35
N GLY A 138 20.08 0.14 -13.07
CA GLY A 138 20.77 -0.07 -11.80
C GLY A 138 20.50 1.04 -10.80
N THR A 139 20.70 0.76 -9.52
CA THR A 139 20.60 1.76 -8.43
C THR A 139 21.78 2.72 -8.39
N ASP A 140 22.85 2.39 -9.08
CA ASP A 140 24.07 3.16 -9.24
C ASP A 140 24.05 4.11 -10.45
N ARG A 141 22.87 4.34 -11.02
CA ARG A 141 22.64 5.18 -12.22
C ARG A 141 23.27 4.60 -13.48
N THR A 142 23.39 3.30 -13.56
CA THR A 142 23.85 2.58 -14.77
C THR A 142 22.69 1.86 -15.44
N GLY A 143 22.91 1.42 -16.68
CA GLY A 143 21.97 0.56 -17.40
C GLY A 143 21.56 1.09 -18.76
N THR A 144 21.17 0.17 -19.62
CA THR A 144 20.87 0.46 -21.04
C THR A 144 19.72 1.46 -21.24
N LEU A 145 18.83 1.60 -20.22
CA LEU A 145 17.76 2.59 -20.24
C LEU A 145 18.36 4.01 -20.25
N LEU A 146 19.24 4.29 -19.29
CA LEU A 146 19.86 5.61 -19.13
C LEU A 146 20.84 5.90 -20.25
N ASP A 147 21.62 4.90 -20.67
CA ASP A 147 22.55 5.03 -21.81
C ASP A 147 21.82 5.49 -23.06
N ARG A 148 20.67 4.86 -23.38
CA ARG A 148 19.86 5.26 -24.53
C ARG A 148 19.18 6.61 -24.35
N ALA A 149 18.64 6.88 -23.16
CA ALA A 149 17.97 8.15 -22.88
C ALA A 149 18.94 9.33 -22.97
N SER A 150 20.23 9.15 -22.69
CA SER A 150 21.25 10.22 -22.72
C SER A 150 21.42 10.86 -24.10
N PHE A 151 21.02 10.19 -25.18
CA PHE A 151 21.06 10.72 -26.56
C PHE A 151 19.76 11.42 -26.97
N MET A 152 18.71 11.41 -26.10
CA MET A 152 17.42 12.01 -26.41
C MET A 152 17.39 13.50 -26.02
N SER A 153 16.48 14.25 -26.67
CA SER A 153 16.22 15.63 -26.30
C SER A 153 15.74 15.75 -24.85
N ASP A 154 16.22 16.76 -24.14
CA ASP A 154 15.76 17.13 -22.79
C ASP A 154 14.50 18.01 -22.80
N GLN A 155 13.87 18.14 -23.97
CA GLN A 155 12.61 18.84 -24.19
C GLN A 155 11.55 17.84 -24.69
N HIS A 156 10.46 17.75 -23.97
CA HIS A 156 9.29 16.93 -24.34
C HIS A 156 8.02 17.60 -23.82
N ARG A 157 7.05 17.79 -24.68
CA ARG A 157 5.74 18.30 -24.26
C ARG A 157 4.90 17.13 -23.76
N PRO A 158 4.34 17.21 -22.53
CA PRO A 158 3.46 16.16 -22.05
C PRO A 158 2.29 15.92 -22.99
N ASP A 159 1.97 14.68 -23.26
CA ASP A 159 0.83 14.33 -24.07
C ASP A 159 -0.49 14.72 -23.36
N VAL A 160 -1.45 15.15 -24.17
CA VAL A 160 -2.76 15.57 -23.66
C VAL A 160 -3.71 14.38 -23.75
N PHE A 161 -4.12 13.87 -22.59
CA PHE A 161 -5.08 12.78 -22.48
C PHE A 161 -6.31 13.22 -21.71
N GLU A 162 -7.40 12.49 -21.91
CA GLU A 162 -8.56 12.58 -21.04
C GLU A 162 -8.20 12.12 -19.63
N SER A 163 -8.87 12.67 -18.64
CA SER A 163 -8.62 12.31 -17.23
C SER A 163 -9.02 10.87 -16.91
N THR A 164 -9.88 10.29 -17.73
CA THR A 164 -10.35 8.90 -17.67
C THR A 164 -9.41 7.89 -18.33
N SER A 165 -8.38 8.37 -19.06
CA SER A 165 -7.38 7.47 -19.66
C SER A 165 -6.61 6.71 -18.57
N LEU A 166 -6.29 5.45 -18.86
CA LEU A 166 -5.48 4.59 -17.98
C LEU A 166 -4.06 5.11 -17.88
N CYS A 167 -3.48 5.04 -16.69
CA CYS A 167 -2.10 5.48 -16.44
C CYS A 167 -1.28 4.53 -15.56
N ALA A 168 -1.92 3.63 -14.82
CA ALA A 168 -1.22 2.64 -14.03
C ALA A 168 -2.00 1.32 -13.89
N ILE A 169 -1.25 0.23 -13.73
CA ILE A 169 -1.77 -1.08 -13.34
C ILE A 169 -1.09 -1.47 -12.04
N LEU A 170 -1.87 -1.85 -11.02
CA LEU A 170 -1.33 -2.40 -9.77
C LEU A 170 -1.85 -3.82 -9.56
N TYR A 171 -0.93 -4.79 -9.49
CA TYR A 171 -1.33 -6.15 -9.15
C TYR A 171 -1.58 -6.29 -7.65
N THR A 172 -2.73 -6.87 -7.32
CA THR A 172 -3.16 -7.16 -5.95
C THR A 172 -3.26 -8.66 -5.75
N SER A 173 -2.93 -9.14 -4.56
CA SER A 173 -3.17 -10.53 -4.19
C SER A 173 -4.67 -10.78 -4.09
N GLY A 174 -5.24 -11.34 -5.15
CA GLY A 174 -6.66 -11.66 -5.22
C GLY A 174 -7.12 -12.66 -4.15
N THR A 175 -8.41 -12.68 -3.88
CA THR A 175 -9.07 -13.66 -2.99
C THR A 175 -9.08 -15.08 -3.56
N THR A 176 -8.85 -15.23 -4.86
CA THR A 176 -9.02 -16.48 -5.64
C THR A 176 -7.72 -17.10 -6.13
N GLY A 177 -6.58 -16.77 -5.51
CA GLY A 177 -5.29 -17.43 -5.78
C GLY A 177 -4.42 -16.78 -6.85
N ARG A 178 -4.96 -16.04 -7.83
CA ARG A 178 -4.18 -15.28 -8.82
C ARG A 178 -4.28 -13.78 -8.54
N SER A 179 -3.17 -13.08 -8.69
CA SER A 179 -3.13 -11.61 -8.59
C SER A 179 -3.95 -10.98 -9.71
N LYS A 180 -4.65 -9.89 -9.39
CA LYS A 180 -5.47 -9.14 -10.34
C LYS A 180 -4.85 -7.78 -10.60
N GLY A 181 -4.78 -7.34 -11.85
CA GLY A 181 -4.28 -6.03 -12.23
C GLY A 181 -5.37 -4.97 -12.11
N ALA A 182 -5.33 -4.12 -11.08
CA ALA A 182 -6.25 -2.99 -10.93
C ALA A 182 -5.89 -1.88 -11.91
N LEU A 183 -6.86 -1.48 -12.75
CA LEU A 183 -6.73 -0.43 -13.76
C LEU A 183 -7.01 0.94 -13.15
N LEU A 184 -6.00 1.81 -13.10
CA LEU A 184 -6.08 3.14 -12.52
C LEU A 184 -5.97 4.21 -13.61
N THR A 185 -6.88 5.19 -13.55
CA THR A 185 -6.91 6.33 -14.44
C THR A 185 -6.15 7.53 -13.86
N HIS A 186 -5.84 8.51 -14.72
CA HIS A 186 -5.28 9.78 -14.27
C HIS A 186 -6.19 10.48 -13.25
N SER A 187 -7.52 10.42 -13.42
CA SER A 187 -8.45 11.02 -12.46
C SER A 187 -8.46 10.31 -11.12
N ASN A 188 -8.35 8.98 -11.08
CA ASN A 188 -8.28 8.25 -9.81
C ASN A 188 -7.08 8.71 -8.97
N LEU A 189 -5.90 8.79 -9.58
CA LEU A 189 -4.68 9.18 -8.89
C LEU A 189 -4.69 10.66 -8.47
N LEU A 190 -5.14 11.56 -9.36
CA LEU A 190 -5.16 13.00 -9.07
C LEU A 190 -6.21 13.39 -8.03
N SER A 191 -7.42 12.83 -8.09
CA SER A 191 -8.46 13.12 -7.10
C SER A 191 -8.00 12.73 -5.70
N ASN A 192 -7.44 11.53 -5.58
CA ASN A 192 -6.93 11.04 -4.30
C ASN A 192 -5.78 11.92 -3.78
N ALA A 193 -4.76 12.19 -4.59
CA ALA A 193 -3.62 13.00 -4.19
C ALA A 193 -4.02 14.42 -3.77
N ARG A 194 -4.89 15.09 -4.52
CA ARG A 194 -5.40 16.43 -4.18
C ARG A 194 -6.18 16.46 -2.88
N THR A 195 -7.01 15.43 -2.65
CA THR A 195 -7.75 15.28 -1.39
C THR A 195 -6.79 15.13 -0.21
N LEU A 196 -5.77 14.27 -0.36
CA LEU A 196 -4.77 14.04 0.69
C LEU A 196 -3.92 15.27 0.98
N ILE A 197 -3.50 16.00 -0.05
CA ILE A 197 -2.75 17.26 0.11
C ILE A 197 -3.53 18.24 0.97
N LYS A 198 -4.80 18.45 0.65
CA LYS A 198 -5.67 19.36 1.40
C LYS A 198 -5.94 18.84 2.82
N HIS A 199 -6.28 17.57 2.96
CA HIS A 199 -6.65 16.94 4.22
C HIS A 199 -5.47 16.86 5.21
N TRP A 200 -4.27 16.55 4.72
CA TRP A 200 -3.03 16.46 5.53
C TRP A 200 -2.25 17.77 5.60
N GLY A 201 -2.77 18.84 5.01
CA GLY A 201 -2.20 20.19 5.07
C GLY A 201 -0.78 20.26 4.50
N TRP A 202 -0.53 19.65 3.35
CA TRP A 202 0.77 19.70 2.68
C TRP A 202 1.13 21.12 2.26
N ARG A 203 2.43 21.43 2.34
CA ARG A 203 2.99 22.76 2.05
C ARG A 203 4.25 22.63 1.20
N PRO A 204 4.60 23.65 0.39
CA PRO A 204 5.81 23.63 -0.45
C PRO A 204 7.13 23.57 0.33
N ASP A 205 7.13 23.93 1.62
CA ASP A 205 8.27 23.84 2.52
C ASP A 205 8.38 22.51 3.27
N ASP A 206 7.46 21.59 3.04
CA ASP A 206 7.55 20.25 3.62
C ASP A 206 8.74 19.46 3.06
N VAL A 207 9.26 18.58 3.89
CA VAL A 207 10.31 17.63 3.55
C VAL A 207 9.81 16.23 3.89
N LEU A 208 9.54 15.42 2.88
CA LEU A 208 9.12 14.04 3.05
C LEU A 208 10.33 13.12 3.20
N LEU A 209 10.50 12.50 4.36
CA LEU A 209 11.43 11.39 4.52
C LEU A 209 10.80 10.11 3.94
N HIS A 210 11.29 9.71 2.76
CA HIS A 210 10.69 8.66 1.95
C HIS A 210 11.48 7.35 2.02
N ALA A 211 11.02 6.42 2.86
CA ALA A 211 11.60 5.09 3.03
C ALA A 211 10.74 3.94 2.47
N LEU A 212 9.54 4.25 1.96
CA LEU A 212 8.60 3.25 1.42
C LEU A 212 9.04 2.71 0.06
N PRO A 213 8.69 1.45 -0.29
CA PRO A 213 8.90 0.92 -1.64
C PRO A 213 8.00 1.64 -2.66
N ILE A 214 8.51 1.83 -3.89
CA ILE A 214 7.79 2.52 -4.97
C ILE A 214 7.08 1.58 -5.94
N PHE A 215 7.09 0.28 -5.69
CA PHE A 215 6.24 -0.66 -6.42
C PHE A 215 4.84 -0.77 -5.81
N HIS A 216 4.56 -0.06 -4.74
CA HIS A 216 3.29 -0.09 -4.01
C HIS A 216 2.64 1.30 -3.98
N ILE A 217 1.30 1.32 -3.99
CA ILE A 217 0.49 2.55 -4.00
C ILE A 217 0.90 3.55 -2.91
N HIS A 218 1.19 3.08 -1.69
CA HIS A 218 1.56 3.92 -0.55
C HIS A 218 2.82 4.75 -0.82
N GLY A 219 3.89 4.13 -1.31
CA GLY A 219 5.13 4.83 -1.60
C GLY A 219 5.06 5.68 -2.87
N LEU A 220 4.51 5.13 -3.96
CA LEU A 220 4.52 5.80 -5.25
C LEU A 220 3.38 6.80 -5.42
N PHE A 221 2.10 6.37 -5.27
CA PHE A 221 0.97 7.21 -5.63
C PHE A 221 0.42 8.04 -4.46
N VAL A 222 0.76 7.70 -3.22
CA VAL A 222 0.38 8.53 -2.06
C VAL A 222 1.54 9.44 -1.66
N ALA A 223 2.66 8.86 -1.24
CA ALA A 223 3.78 9.63 -0.69
C ALA A 223 4.44 10.54 -1.73
N CYS A 224 4.87 10.00 -2.89
CA CYS A 224 5.50 10.81 -3.92
C CYS A 224 4.54 11.81 -4.57
N HIS A 225 3.27 11.44 -4.82
CA HIS A 225 2.31 12.40 -5.40
C HIS A 225 2.02 13.56 -4.45
N CYS A 226 1.81 13.30 -3.16
CA CYS A 226 1.61 14.38 -2.20
C CYS A 226 2.80 15.35 -2.18
N ALA A 227 4.04 14.84 -2.14
CA ALA A 227 5.22 15.67 -2.14
C ALA A 227 5.38 16.46 -3.45
N LEU A 228 5.34 15.78 -4.59
CA LEU A 228 5.58 16.40 -5.89
C LEU A 228 4.49 17.41 -6.30
N LEU A 229 3.20 17.11 -6.05
CA LEU A 229 2.09 18.04 -6.30
C LEU A 229 2.06 19.24 -5.36
N SER A 230 2.79 19.18 -4.24
CA SER A 230 2.94 20.29 -3.31
C SER A 230 4.21 21.10 -3.54
N GLY A 231 5.06 20.70 -4.49
CA GLY A 231 6.38 21.33 -4.71
C GLY A 231 7.35 21.10 -3.54
N SER A 232 7.13 20.04 -2.75
CA SER A 232 7.89 19.70 -1.55
C SER A 232 9.11 18.86 -1.87
N LYS A 233 10.12 18.90 -0.99
CA LYS A 233 11.36 18.12 -1.11
C LYS A 233 11.14 16.68 -0.62
N LEU A 234 11.83 15.72 -1.25
CA LEU A 234 11.98 14.35 -0.78
C LEU A 234 13.39 14.12 -0.24
N LEU A 235 13.50 13.59 0.97
CA LEU A 235 14.69 12.90 1.46
C LEU A 235 14.51 11.41 1.15
N TRP A 236 15.29 10.92 0.19
CA TRP A 236 15.09 9.62 -0.43
C TRP A 236 16.02 8.57 0.17
N LEU A 237 15.48 7.64 0.95
CA LEU A 237 16.20 6.47 1.41
C LEU A 237 15.96 5.31 0.43
N GLY A 238 17.01 4.64 -0.02
CA GLY A 238 16.92 3.49 -0.92
C GLY A 238 16.08 2.35 -0.32
N LYS A 239 16.17 2.16 0.99
CA LYS A 239 15.37 1.19 1.77
C LYS A 239 15.09 1.72 3.17
N PHE A 240 14.16 1.10 3.85
CA PHE A 240 13.92 1.40 5.27
C PHE A 240 14.98 0.75 6.15
N GLU A 241 15.77 1.58 6.81
CA GLU A 241 16.69 1.20 7.89
C GLU A 241 16.43 2.13 9.08
N PRO A 242 16.11 1.61 10.30
CA PRO A 242 15.74 2.45 11.43
C PRO A 242 16.77 3.52 11.77
N GLN A 243 18.06 3.20 11.71
CA GLN A 243 19.14 4.13 11.99
C GLN A 243 19.20 5.26 10.96
N ALA A 244 19.09 4.94 9.67
CA ALA A 244 19.07 5.94 8.60
C ALA A 244 17.85 6.87 8.74
N VAL A 245 16.67 6.32 9.06
CA VAL A 245 15.48 7.15 9.33
C VAL A 245 15.76 8.11 10.49
N LEU A 246 16.29 7.64 11.62
CA LEU A 246 16.58 8.50 12.78
C LEU A 246 17.58 9.60 12.48
N GLN A 247 18.59 9.33 11.65
CA GLN A 247 19.59 10.32 11.22
C GLN A 247 18.97 11.47 10.40
N HIS A 248 17.92 11.16 9.63
CA HIS A 248 17.29 12.13 8.72
C HIS A 248 16.02 12.78 9.29
N LEU A 249 15.42 12.23 10.37
CA LEU A 249 14.23 12.82 11.00
C LEU A 249 14.39 14.32 11.35
N PRO A 250 15.54 14.82 11.88
CA PRO A 250 15.68 16.24 12.18
C PRO A 250 15.59 17.17 10.98
N GLN A 251 15.75 16.65 9.76
CA GLN A 251 15.68 17.42 8.50
C GLN A 251 14.32 17.28 7.81
N ALA A 252 13.44 16.42 8.34
CA ALA A 252 12.15 16.10 7.75
C ALA A 252 11.00 16.79 8.49
N THR A 253 9.88 16.92 7.81
CA THR A 253 8.61 17.39 8.39
C THR A 253 7.51 16.33 8.32
N VAL A 254 7.61 15.40 7.36
CA VAL A 254 6.63 14.34 7.13
C VAL A 254 7.34 12.99 7.01
N PHE A 255 6.81 11.97 7.66
CA PHE A 255 7.22 10.58 7.49
C PHE A 255 6.00 9.70 7.27
N MET A 256 6.05 8.85 6.26
CA MET A 256 5.03 7.84 5.99
C MET A 256 5.63 6.46 6.11
N GLY A 257 4.97 5.59 6.87
CA GLY A 257 5.43 4.23 7.11
C GLY A 257 4.29 3.24 7.23
N VAL A 258 4.67 1.97 7.31
CA VAL A 258 3.77 0.87 7.68
C VAL A 258 3.98 0.55 9.17
N PRO A 259 3.02 -0.12 9.85
CA PRO A 259 3.12 -0.39 11.29
C PRO A 259 4.44 -1.03 11.72
N THR A 260 4.98 -1.97 10.94
CA THR A 260 6.27 -2.61 11.24
C THR A 260 7.46 -1.65 11.22
N MET A 261 7.42 -0.59 10.41
CA MET A 261 8.44 0.46 10.45
C MET A 261 8.37 1.22 11.78
N TYR A 262 7.18 1.56 12.25
CA TYR A 262 6.99 2.21 13.56
C TYR A 262 7.43 1.33 14.71
N SER A 263 7.11 0.03 14.72
CA SER A 263 7.59 -0.92 15.73
C SER A 263 9.12 -0.99 15.77
N ARG A 264 9.77 -1.02 14.59
CA ARG A 264 11.24 -1.01 14.50
C ARG A 264 11.87 0.31 14.95
N LEU A 265 11.21 1.44 14.71
CA LEU A 265 11.64 2.75 15.22
C LEU A 265 11.49 2.83 16.74
N LEU A 266 10.38 2.33 17.29
CA LEU A 266 10.15 2.23 18.73
C LEU A 266 11.19 1.36 19.44
N ALA A 267 11.75 0.37 18.78
CA ALA A 267 12.84 -0.43 19.33
C ALA A 267 14.18 0.34 19.43
N GLN A 268 14.30 1.53 18.83
CA GLN A 268 15.53 2.31 18.82
C GLN A 268 15.57 3.31 19.98
N PRO A 269 16.66 3.35 20.78
CA PRO A 269 16.82 4.35 21.84
C PRO A 269 16.85 5.80 21.31
N GLY A 270 17.32 5.99 20.08
CA GLY A 270 17.42 7.30 19.43
C GLY A 270 16.08 7.93 19.01
N LEU A 271 14.96 7.20 19.04
CA LEU A 271 13.64 7.78 18.79
C LEU A 271 13.22 8.58 20.02
N THR A 272 13.42 9.86 20.00
CA THR A 272 13.14 10.79 21.10
C THR A 272 12.32 11.97 20.61
N ARG A 273 11.74 12.72 21.55
CA ARG A 273 11.05 13.98 21.23
C ARG A 273 11.96 14.95 20.50
N ASN A 274 13.22 15.05 20.91
CA ASN A 274 14.20 15.93 20.27
C ASN A 274 14.50 15.52 18.82
N ALA A 275 14.64 14.24 18.53
CA ALA A 275 14.85 13.74 17.17
C ALA A 275 13.64 14.04 16.25
N CYS A 276 12.44 14.17 16.82
CA CYS A 276 11.20 14.44 16.08
C CYS A 276 10.79 15.93 16.12
N ASN A 277 11.62 16.84 16.60
CA ASN A 277 11.24 18.23 16.84
C ASN A 277 10.84 18.99 15.57
N GLY A 278 11.43 18.67 14.42
CA GLY A 278 11.06 19.23 13.10
C GLY A 278 9.83 18.59 12.45
N MET A 279 9.39 17.46 12.97
CA MET A 279 8.29 16.69 12.39
C MET A 279 6.94 17.31 12.69
N ARG A 280 6.03 17.32 11.73
CA ARG A 280 4.63 17.73 11.91
C ARG A 280 3.63 16.60 11.65
N LEU A 281 4.02 15.58 10.88
CA LEU A 281 3.11 14.53 10.45
C LEU A 281 3.81 13.18 10.34
N PHE A 282 3.25 12.20 11.03
CA PHE A 282 3.56 10.79 10.89
C PHE A 282 2.30 10.07 10.40
N VAL A 283 2.39 9.33 9.28
CA VAL A 283 1.26 8.61 8.68
C VAL A 283 1.53 7.12 8.69
N SER A 284 0.57 6.34 9.15
CA SER A 284 0.60 4.87 9.10
C SER A 284 -0.55 4.30 8.28
N GLY A 285 -0.30 3.17 7.63
CA GLY A 285 -1.34 2.41 6.95
C GLY A 285 -0.78 1.17 6.24
N SER A 286 -1.60 0.57 5.39
CA SER A 286 -1.38 -0.71 4.70
C SER A 286 -1.50 -1.95 5.60
N ALA A 287 -1.56 -1.78 6.92
CA ALA A 287 -1.86 -2.80 7.93
C ALA A 287 -2.40 -2.10 9.19
N PRO A 288 -3.09 -2.79 10.10
CA PRO A 288 -3.53 -2.24 11.38
C PRO A 288 -2.33 -1.82 12.24
N LEU A 289 -2.44 -0.65 12.88
CA LEU A 289 -1.49 -0.19 13.88
C LEU A 289 -1.99 -0.61 15.27
N LEU A 290 -1.13 -1.26 16.06
CA LEU A 290 -1.50 -1.65 17.41
C LEU A 290 -1.75 -0.41 18.28
N PRO A 291 -2.82 -0.38 19.11
CA PRO A 291 -3.08 0.72 20.04
C PRO A 291 -1.92 1.00 21.00
N SER A 292 -1.19 -0.04 21.44
CA SER A 292 0.03 0.09 22.25
C SER A 292 1.12 0.86 21.50
N ALA A 293 1.39 0.51 20.24
CA ALA A 293 2.40 1.20 19.43
C ALA A 293 2.02 2.67 19.18
N PHE A 294 0.72 2.96 18.98
CA PHE A 294 0.21 4.33 18.89
C PHE A 294 0.48 5.13 20.16
N ALA A 295 0.18 4.55 21.34
CA ALA A 295 0.37 5.19 22.65
C ALA A 295 1.86 5.40 22.96
N ASP A 296 2.69 4.37 22.78
CA ASP A 296 4.13 4.41 23.02
C ASP A 296 4.82 5.46 22.14
N PHE A 297 4.42 5.52 20.88
CA PHE A 297 4.94 6.51 19.95
C PHE A 297 4.60 7.94 20.39
N ALA A 298 3.35 8.17 20.81
CA ALA A 298 2.91 9.48 21.29
C ALA A 298 3.64 9.88 22.57
N GLN A 299 3.78 8.97 23.53
CA GLN A 299 4.50 9.22 24.79
C GLN A 299 5.97 9.59 24.52
N ARG A 300 6.62 8.87 23.63
CA ARG A 300 8.06 8.96 23.40
C ARG A 300 8.44 10.16 22.53
N THR A 301 7.65 10.46 21.50
CA THR A 301 7.96 11.50 20.52
C THR A 301 7.18 12.80 20.73
N GLY A 302 6.06 12.75 21.42
CA GLY A 302 5.10 13.86 21.52
C GLY A 302 4.19 13.99 20.32
N HIS A 303 4.27 13.08 19.34
CA HIS A 303 3.44 13.07 18.13
C HIS A 303 2.51 11.87 18.12
N THR A 304 1.26 12.06 17.71
CA THR A 304 0.33 10.98 17.42
C THR A 304 0.46 10.56 15.95
N ILE A 305 0.49 9.26 15.68
CA ILE A 305 0.47 8.73 14.33
C ILE A 305 -0.92 8.95 13.71
N LEU A 306 -0.98 9.38 12.46
CA LEU A 306 -2.21 9.50 11.69
C LEU A 306 -2.41 8.18 10.93
N GLU A 307 -3.37 7.37 11.39
CA GLU A 307 -3.79 6.18 10.66
C GLU A 307 -4.73 6.52 9.53
N ARG A 308 -4.61 5.79 8.43
CA ARG A 308 -5.45 5.90 7.24
C ARG A 308 -5.72 4.54 6.62
N TYR A 309 -6.78 4.43 5.84
CA TYR A 309 -7.21 3.23 5.16
C TYR A 309 -7.36 3.45 3.66
N GLY A 310 -7.00 2.44 2.91
CA GLY A 310 -7.13 2.38 1.47
C GLY A 310 -6.49 1.12 0.90
N MET A 311 -6.64 0.92 -0.39
CA MET A 311 -6.18 -0.26 -1.10
C MET A 311 -5.76 0.10 -2.53
N SER A 312 -5.16 -0.84 -3.25
CA SER A 312 -4.67 -0.58 -4.62
C SER A 312 -5.77 -0.15 -5.58
N GLU A 313 -6.97 -0.68 -5.37
CA GLU A 313 -8.16 -0.42 -6.18
C GLU A 313 -8.76 0.97 -5.94
N THR A 314 -8.40 1.64 -4.84
CA THR A 314 -9.11 2.87 -4.45
C THR A 314 -8.20 4.04 -4.08
N GLY A 315 -6.90 3.83 -3.95
CA GLY A 315 -6.12 4.80 -3.20
C GLY A 315 -6.61 4.89 -1.75
N MET A 316 -6.58 6.09 -1.16
CA MET A 316 -7.00 6.30 0.22
C MET A 316 -8.49 6.62 0.29
N LEU A 317 -9.16 5.99 1.25
CA LEU A 317 -10.61 6.07 1.48
C LEU A 317 -10.95 6.83 2.75
N CYS A 318 -10.23 6.52 3.84
CA CYS A 318 -10.42 7.10 5.16
C CYS A 318 -9.10 7.61 5.72
N SER A 319 -9.15 8.62 6.57
CA SER A 319 -7.99 9.15 7.27
C SER A 319 -8.41 9.79 8.58
N ASN A 320 -7.66 9.51 9.65
CA ASN A 320 -7.74 10.34 10.85
C ASN A 320 -7.45 11.80 10.51
N PRO A 321 -8.02 12.78 11.25
CA PRO A 321 -7.82 14.19 11.00
C PRO A 321 -6.36 14.63 11.20
N TYR A 322 -5.90 15.52 10.33
CA TYR A 322 -4.61 16.17 10.52
C TYR A 322 -4.72 17.32 11.54
N ARG A 323 -5.76 18.14 11.43
CA ARG A 323 -5.96 19.28 12.31
C ARG A 323 -6.78 18.87 13.53
N PRO A 324 -6.35 19.22 14.75
CA PRO A 324 -7.14 18.93 15.96
C PRO A 324 -8.57 19.49 15.93
N ALA A 325 -8.78 20.59 15.20
CA ALA A 325 -10.12 21.18 15.05
C ALA A 325 -11.09 20.31 14.24
N ASP A 326 -10.57 19.42 13.39
CA ASP A 326 -11.38 18.50 12.57
C ASP A 326 -11.71 17.19 13.32
N GLY A 327 -11.16 17.01 14.53
CA GLY A 327 -11.39 15.86 15.39
C GLY A 327 -10.10 15.21 15.92
N PRO A 328 -10.23 14.27 16.86
CA PRO A 328 -9.09 13.56 17.43
C PRO A 328 -8.56 12.48 16.48
N ARG A 329 -7.30 12.08 16.65
CA ARG A 329 -6.76 10.83 16.08
C ARG A 329 -7.04 9.71 17.07
N LEU A 330 -7.82 8.72 16.63
CA LEU A 330 -8.25 7.61 17.48
C LEU A 330 -7.46 6.34 17.13
N ALA A 331 -6.82 5.76 18.14
CA ALA A 331 -6.16 4.46 18.00
C ALA A 331 -7.17 3.37 17.62
N GLY A 332 -6.82 2.47 16.68
CA GLY A 332 -7.70 1.41 16.21
C GLY A 332 -8.81 1.90 15.27
N SER A 333 -8.79 3.18 14.87
CA SER A 333 -9.66 3.73 13.85
C SER A 333 -8.84 4.32 12.71
N VAL A 334 -9.34 4.15 11.51
CA VAL A 334 -8.73 4.72 10.29
C VAL A 334 -9.30 6.11 9.96
N GLY A 335 -10.11 6.67 10.86
CA GLY A 335 -10.73 7.99 10.72
C GLY A 335 -12.00 7.98 9.87
N PRO A 336 -12.60 9.16 9.66
CA PRO A 336 -13.76 9.33 8.79
C PRO A 336 -13.39 9.17 7.31
N ALA A 337 -14.42 9.01 6.46
CA ALA A 337 -14.26 9.05 5.01
C ALA A 337 -13.59 10.36 4.56
N LEU A 338 -12.68 10.26 3.61
CA LEU A 338 -12.04 11.42 2.99
C LEU A 338 -13.04 12.22 2.16
N PRO A 339 -12.86 13.55 2.05
CA PRO A 339 -13.73 14.38 1.21
C PRO A 339 -13.85 13.84 -0.23
N GLY A 340 -15.08 13.68 -0.70
CA GLY A 340 -15.40 13.14 -2.03
C GLY A 340 -15.45 11.61 -2.08
N VAL A 341 -15.21 10.93 -0.95
CA VAL A 341 -15.37 9.49 -0.80
C VAL A 341 -16.60 9.20 0.05
N GLU A 342 -17.42 8.28 -0.40
CA GLU A 342 -18.55 7.74 0.35
C GLU A 342 -18.17 6.36 0.89
N VAL A 343 -18.54 6.09 2.14
CA VAL A 343 -18.33 4.79 2.81
C VAL A 343 -19.65 4.37 3.44
N ARG A 344 -20.08 3.15 3.16
CA ARG A 344 -21.21 2.52 3.86
C ARG A 344 -20.83 1.15 4.40
N VAL A 345 -21.53 0.74 5.44
CA VAL A 345 -21.42 -0.60 6.02
C VAL A 345 -22.77 -1.29 5.80
N VAL A 346 -22.73 -2.48 5.23
CA VAL A 346 -23.93 -3.26 4.90
C VAL A 346 -23.85 -4.67 5.50
N ASP A 347 -25.00 -5.27 5.75
CA ASP A 347 -25.11 -6.67 6.18
C ASP A 347 -24.89 -7.65 5.00
N ASP A 348 -25.03 -8.95 5.27
CA ASP A 348 -24.88 -10.01 4.26
C ASP A 348 -25.95 -9.95 3.16
N ALA A 349 -27.10 -9.30 3.40
CA ALA A 349 -28.15 -9.06 2.42
C ALA A 349 -27.93 -7.77 1.60
N GLY A 350 -26.91 -6.99 1.94
CA GLY A 350 -26.60 -5.70 1.29
C GLY A 350 -27.39 -4.52 1.85
N ALA A 351 -28.17 -4.72 2.94
CA ALA A 351 -28.91 -3.64 3.58
C ALA A 351 -27.97 -2.80 4.49
N PRO A 352 -28.15 -1.46 4.55
CA PRO A 352 -27.35 -0.60 5.42
C PRO A 352 -27.41 -0.99 6.89
N CYS A 353 -26.26 -1.17 7.52
CA CYS A 353 -26.16 -1.45 8.95
C CYS A 353 -26.41 -0.18 9.78
N PRO A 354 -27.03 -0.32 10.98
CA PRO A 354 -27.04 0.77 11.97
C PRO A 354 -25.63 1.20 12.34
N ALA A 355 -25.47 2.48 12.71
CA ALA A 355 -24.18 2.97 13.19
C ALA A 355 -23.70 2.17 14.42
N GLY A 356 -22.43 1.78 14.43
CA GLY A 356 -21.84 0.91 15.44
C GLY A 356 -21.93 -0.59 15.14
N ALA A 357 -22.81 -1.02 14.25
CA ALA A 357 -22.88 -2.41 13.82
C ALA A 357 -21.75 -2.77 12.85
N VAL A 358 -21.29 -4.01 12.94
CA VAL A 358 -20.25 -4.57 12.05
C VAL A 358 -20.90 -5.14 10.80
N GLY A 359 -20.30 -4.87 9.65
CA GLY A 359 -20.73 -5.39 8.36
C GLY A 359 -19.70 -5.18 7.26
N HIS A 360 -20.09 -5.43 6.02
CA HIS A 360 -19.22 -5.29 4.85
C HIS A 360 -19.04 -3.83 4.46
N ILE A 361 -17.79 -3.42 4.26
CA ILE A 361 -17.46 -2.06 3.83
C ILE A 361 -17.62 -1.96 2.31
N GLN A 362 -18.41 -1.00 1.88
CA GLN A 362 -18.55 -0.61 0.49
C GLN A 362 -18.21 0.87 0.34
N VAL A 363 -17.62 1.22 -0.81
CA VAL A 363 -17.11 2.58 -1.04
C VAL A 363 -17.45 3.07 -2.44
N ARG A 364 -17.60 4.39 -2.57
CA ARG A 364 -17.81 5.07 -3.84
C ARG A 364 -17.04 6.39 -3.85
N GLY A 365 -16.44 6.73 -5.00
CA GLY A 365 -15.71 7.98 -5.14
C GLY A 365 -14.88 8.05 -6.42
N PRO A 366 -14.38 9.24 -6.78
CA PRO A 366 -13.61 9.46 -8.01
C PRO A 366 -12.23 8.77 -8.00
N ASN A 367 -11.80 8.30 -6.86
CA ASN A 367 -10.54 7.59 -6.64
C ASN A 367 -10.67 6.08 -6.81
N VAL A 368 -11.88 5.54 -6.95
CA VAL A 368 -12.13 4.11 -7.17
C VAL A 368 -11.70 3.73 -8.59
N PHE A 369 -11.00 2.62 -8.72
CA PHE A 369 -10.44 2.11 -9.98
C PHE A 369 -11.50 1.81 -11.05
N MET A 370 -11.07 1.64 -12.28
CA MET A 370 -11.96 1.37 -13.40
C MET A 370 -12.43 -0.08 -13.43
N GLY A 371 -11.61 -1.03 -12.97
CA GLY A 371 -11.86 -2.45 -13.00
C GLY A 371 -10.57 -3.27 -13.00
N TYR A 372 -10.68 -4.57 -13.19
CA TYR A 372 -9.55 -5.49 -13.27
C TYR A 372 -9.18 -5.81 -14.73
N LEU A 373 -7.90 -5.75 -15.05
CA LEU A 373 -7.35 -6.04 -16.38
C LEU A 373 -7.80 -7.41 -16.89
N GLY A 374 -8.50 -7.43 -18.05
CA GLY A 374 -8.94 -8.66 -18.69
C GLY A 374 -9.89 -9.53 -17.87
N MET A 375 -10.55 -8.96 -16.86
CA MET A 375 -11.45 -9.70 -15.95
C MET A 375 -12.80 -8.97 -15.77
N PRO A 376 -13.62 -8.83 -16.83
CA PRO A 376 -14.89 -8.11 -16.73
C PRO A 376 -15.84 -8.72 -15.70
N ASP A 377 -15.98 -10.06 -15.66
CA ASP A 377 -16.84 -10.73 -14.69
C ASP A 377 -16.41 -10.43 -13.24
N LYS A 378 -15.10 -10.41 -12.97
CA LYS A 378 -14.59 -10.06 -11.63
C LYS A 378 -14.74 -8.59 -11.30
N THR A 379 -14.73 -7.74 -12.29
CA THR A 379 -15.04 -6.32 -12.14
C THR A 379 -16.52 -6.15 -11.75
N GLU A 380 -17.43 -6.75 -12.50
CA GLU A 380 -18.86 -6.72 -12.22
C GLU A 380 -19.18 -7.29 -10.81
N GLU A 381 -18.65 -8.47 -10.47
CA GLU A 381 -18.79 -9.06 -9.12
C GLU A 381 -18.32 -8.14 -7.99
N SER A 382 -17.36 -7.26 -8.27
CA SER A 382 -16.76 -6.37 -7.27
C SER A 382 -17.54 -5.07 -7.05
N PHE A 383 -18.54 -4.81 -7.86
CA PHE A 383 -19.44 -3.66 -7.70
C PHE A 383 -20.86 -4.12 -7.38
N THR A 384 -21.65 -3.20 -6.85
CA THR A 384 -23.10 -3.36 -6.71
C THR A 384 -23.79 -2.70 -7.89
N ASP A 385 -25.08 -2.98 -8.10
CA ASP A 385 -25.89 -2.37 -9.16
C ASP A 385 -26.00 -0.84 -9.06
N ASP A 386 -25.75 -0.27 -7.87
CA ASP A 386 -25.71 1.16 -7.58
C ASP A 386 -24.28 1.73 -7.47
N ASP A 387 -23.31 1.09 -8.15
CA ASP A 387 -21.91 1.53 -8.34
C ASP A 387 -21.06 1.63 -7.05
N TRP A 388 -21.35 0.85 -6.03
CA TRP A 388 -20.48 0.74 -4.86
C TRP A 388 -19.46 -0.39 -5.04
N PHE A 389 -18.21 -0.06 -4.84
CA PHE A 389 -17.14 -1.05 -4.81
C PHE A 389 -17.14 -1.82 -3.49
N LYS A 390 -17.21 -3.14 -3.56
CA LYS A 390 -17.13 -4.08 -2.44
C LYS A 390 -15.67 -4.28 -2.07
N THR A 391 -15.21 -3.66 -0.97
CA THR A 391 -13.78 -3.70 -0.59
C THR A 391 -13.29 -5.07 -0.17
N GLY A 392 -14.21 -5.96 0.21
CA GLY A 392 -13.89 -7.24 0.85
C GLY A 392 -13.41 -7.09 2.29
N ASP A 393 -13.45 -5.88 2.85
CA ASP A 393 -13.15 -5.61 4.26
C ASP A 393 -14.46 -5.56 5.07
N VAL A 394 -14.35 -5.94 6.33
CA VAL A 394 -15.43 -5.87 7.34
C VAL A 394 -15.05 -4.81 8.36
N GLY A 395 -16.01 -4.00 8.75
CA GLY A 395 -15.79 -2.92 9.71
C GLY A 395 -17.07 -2.32 10.22
N LYS A 396 -16.94 -1.21 10.92
CA LYS A 396 -18.06 -0.44 11.47
C LYS A 396 -17.80 1.06 11.36
N ILE A 397 -18.89 1.84 11.36
CA ILE A 397 -18.84 3.30 11.51
C ILE A 397 -19.28 3.63 12.93
N GLY A 398 -18.43 4.34 13.67
CA GLY A 398 -18.68 4.68 15.07
C GLY A 398 -19.98 5.47 15.27
N ALA A 399 -20.68 5.17 16.39
CA ALA A 399 -21.94 5.79 16.78
C ALA A 399 -21.84 6.63 18.07
N GLY A 400 -20.75 6.47 18.82
CA GLY A 400 -20.50 7.16 20.08
C GLY A 400 -20.15 8.64 19.89
N GLN A 401 -20.19 9.42 20.97
CA GLN A 401 -19.84 10.83 20.91
C GLN A 401 -18.38 11.08 20.47
N ALA A 402 -17.46 10.19 20.87
CA ALA A 402 -16.03 10.33 20.59
C ALA A 402 -15.64 9.83 19.20
N ASP A 403 -16.36 8.85 18.63
CA ASP A 403 -15.99 8.14 17.39
C ASP A 403 -17.04 8.25 16.27
N LYS A 404 -18.02 9.14 16.41
CA LYS A 404 -19.09 9.32 15.42
C LYS A 404 -18.55 9.58 14.02
N GLY A 405 -18.90 8.70 13.09
CA GLY A 405 -18.45 8.78 11.70
C GLY A 405 -17.03 8.22 11.43
N TYR A 406 -16.31 7.77 12.47
CA TYR A 406 -15.01 7.15 12.31
C TYR A 406 -15.17 5.68 11.88
N VAL A 407 -14.40 5.29 10.89
CA VAL A 407 -14.37 3.91 10.39
C VAL A 407 -13.34 3.11 11.19
N SER A 408 -13.72 1.92 11.62
CA SER A 408 -12.81 0.93 12.21
C SER A 408 -12.87 -0.35 11.39
N ILE A 409 -11.71 -0.85 10.97
CA ILE A 409 -11.59 -2.09 10.21
C ILE A 409 -11.49 -3.25 11.19
N VAL A 410 -12.40 -4.21 11.08
CA VAL A 410 -12.45 -5.41 11.92
C VAL A 410 -11.69 -6.58 11.28
N GLY A 411 -11.58 -6.60 9.95
CA GLY A 411 -10.82 -7.62 9.24
C GLY A 411 -11.22 -7.76 7.78
N ARG A 412 -10.76 -8.84 7.16
CA ARG A 412 -11.18 -9.24 5.82
C ARG A 412 -12.36 -10.21 5.92
N ALA A 413 -13.35 -10.06 5.04
CA ALA A 413 -14.49 -10.98 4.99
C ALA A 413 -14.03 -12.44 4.78
N ARG A 414 -13.00 -12.65 3.95
CA ARG A 414 -12.43 -13.98 3.69
C ARG A 414 -11.62 -14.57 4.86
N ASP A 415 -11.18 -13.75 5.79
CA ASP A 415 -10.44 -14.18 6.98
C ASP A 415 -11.38 -14.47 8.15
N LEU A 416 -12.70 -14.25 7.95
CA LEU A 416 -13.75 -14.58 8.90
C LEU A 416 -13.72 -16.08 9.18
N ILE A 417 -13.69 -16.45 10.44
CA ILE A 417 -13.70 -17.85 10.89
C ILE A 417 -15.14 -18.23 11.21
N ILE A 418 -15.65 -19.26 10.54
CA ILE A 418 -16.98 -19.80 10.83
C ILE A 418 -16.83 -21.03 11.71
N THR A 419 -17.00 -20.85 13.01
CA THR A 419 -16.83 -21.91 14.01
C THR A 419 -18.14 -22.23 14.74
N GLY A 420 -18.65 -23.43 14.57
CA GLY A 420 -19.91 -23.85 15.21
C GLY A 420 -21.13 -22.99 14.86
N GLY A 421 -21.15 -22.41 13.66
CA GLY A 421 -22.21 -21.51 13.20
C GLY A 421 -22.05 -20.04 13.65
N PHE A 422 -20.97 -19.71 14.36
CA PHE A 422 -20.68 -18.34 14.79
C PHE A 422 -19.64 -17.68 13.88
N ASN A 423 -19.88 -16.43 13.54
CA ASN A 423 -18.93 -15.56 12.86
C ASN A 423 -17.89 -15.03 13.87
N VAL A 424 -16.64 -15.40 13.70
CA VAL A 424 -15.53 -14.98 14.55
C VAL A 424 -14.56 -14.15 13.73
N TYR A 425 -14.37 -12.90 14.15
CA TYR A 425 -13.45 -11.97 13.51
C TYR A 425 -12.06 -12.09 14.13
N PRO A 426 -11.04 -12.50 13.36
CA PRO A 426 -9.68 -12.67 13.87
C PRO A 426 -9.14 -11.47 14.63
N ALA A 427 -9.36 -10.25 14.11
CA ALA A 427 -8.82 -9.03 14.72
C ALA A 427 -9.34 -8.79 16.14
N GLU A 428 -10.59 -9.17 16.44
CA GLU A 428 -11.13 -9.05 17.79
C GLU A 428 -10.35 -9.91 18.81
N ILE A 429 -9.98 -11.12 18.39
CA ILE A 429 -9.18 -12.02 19.22
C ILE A 429 -7.73 -11.56 19.31
N GLU A 430 -7.18 -11.09 18.19
CA GLU A 430 -5.83 -10.52 18.14
C GLU A 430 -5.69 -9.32 19.09
N ASP A 431 -6.68 -8.44 19.12
CA ASP A 431 -6.71 -7.30 20.04
C ASP A 431 -6.65 -7.75 21.52
N HIS A 432 -7.35 -8.81 21.87
CA HIS A 432 -7.29 -9.37 23.22
C HIS A 432 -5.98 -10.06 23.52
N LEU A 433 -5.45 -10.86 22.60
CA LEU A 433 -4.16 -11.54 22.77
C LEU A 433 -3.00 -10.55 22.87
N ASN A 434 -3.01 -9.50 22.04
CA ASN A 434 -1.96 -8.46 22.05
C ASN A 434 -1.93 -7.62 23.34
N GLN A 435 -3.01 -7.64 24.14
CA GLN A 435 -3.07 -6.99 25.46
C GLN A 435 -2.58 -7.91 26.59
N LEU A 436 -2.27 -9.18 26.31
CA LEU A 436 -1.75 -10.09 27.33
C LEU A 436 -0.28 -9.76 27.65
N PRO A 437 0.12 -9.86 28.93
CA PRO A 437 1.52 -9.63 29.32
C PRO A 437 2.47 -10.55 28.56
N GLY A 438 3.52 -9.98 28.01
CA GLY A 438 4.57 -10.71 27.28
C GLY A 438 4.26 -11.00 25.81
N VAL A 439 3.07 -10.66 25.30
CA VAL A 439 2.75 -10.78 23.85
C VAL A 439 3.24 -9.53 23.12
N ALA A 440 4.03 -9.72 22.08
CA ALA A 440 4.44 -8.65 21.17
C ALA A 440 3.42 -8.44 20.05
N GLU A 441 2.97 -9.53 19.45
CA GLU A 441 1.95 -9.53 18.37
C GLU A 441 1.31 -10.91 18.24
N SER A 442 0.15 -10.94 17.61
CA SER A 442 -0.56 -12.19 17.31
C SER A 442 -1.21 -12.17 15.93
N ALA A 443 -1.47 -13.36 15.39
CA ALA A 443 -2.28 -13.58 14.20
C ALA A 443 -3.25 -14.73 14.48
N VAL A 444 -4.55 -14.50 14.24
CA VAL A 444 -5.62 -15.48 14.42
C VAL A 444 -6.15 -15.90 13.06
N PHE A 445 -6.38 -17.20 12.90
CA PHE A 445 -6.83 -17.79 11.65
C PHE A 445 -7.67 -19.04 11.90
N GLY A 446 -8.53 -19.36 10.92
CA GLY A 446 -9.33 -20.58 10.93
C GLY A 446 -8.62 -21.73 10.24
N VAL A 447 -8.75 -22.94 10.78
CA VAL A 447 -8.33 -24.17 10.09
C VAL A 447 -9.47 -25.18 10.12
N PRO A 448 -9.56 -26.11 9.16
CA PRO A 448 -10.64 -27.11 9.13
C PRO A 448 -10.76 -27.87 10.44
N HIS A 449 -11.99 -28.00 10.94
CA HIS A 449 -12.31 -28.74 12.17
C HIS A 449 -13.52 -29.65 11.94
N PRO A 450 -13.47 -30.95 12.35
CA PRO A 450 -14.53 -31.91 12.04
C PRO A 450 -15.90 -31.52 12.61
N ASP A 451 -15.94 -30.97 13.82
CA ASP A 451 -17.22 -30.67 14.52
C ASP A 451 -17.70 -29.23 14.32
N PHE A 452 -16.79 -28.29 14.08
CA PHE A 452 -17.11 -26.86 14.08
C PHE A 452 -17.05 -26.21 12.69
N GLY A 453 -16.69 -26.96 11.65
CA GLY A 453 -16.38 -26.42 10.33
C GLY A 453 -14.98 -25.82 10.33
N GLU A 454 -14.72 -24.78 11.13
CA GLU A 454 -13.39 -24.24 11.37
C GLU A 454 -13.08 -24.17 12.88
N GLY A 455 -11.84 -24.44 13.23
CA GLY A 455 -11.28 -24.22 14.56
C GLY A 455 -10.50 -22.92 14.60
N VAL A 456 -10.74 -22.10 15.62
CA VAL A 456 -9.96 -20.87 15.85
C VAL A 456 -8.57 -21.25 16.34
N VAL A 457 -7.55 -20.74 15.67
CA VAL A 457 -6.13 -20.97 15.99
C VAL A 457 -5.40 -19.63 16.04
N ALA A 458 -4.41 -19.51 16.92
CA ALA A 458 -3.57 -18.33 17.01
C ALA A 458 -2.10 -18.66 16.85
N ALA A 459 -1.35 -17.75 16.24
CA ALA A 459 0.11 -17.68 16.29
C ALA A 459 0.48 -16.40 17.08
N VAL A 460 1.39 -16.53 18.05
CA VAL A 460 1.78 -15.44 18.97
C VAL A 460 3.28 -15.28 18.97
N VAL A 461 3.76 -14.05 18.88
CA VAL A 461 5.18 -13.70 19.03
C VAL A 461 5.40 -13.11 20.42
N PRO A 462 6.34 -13.65 21.22
CA PRO A 462 6.64 -13.12 22.54
C PRO A 462 7.42 -11.82 22.49
N GLN A 463 7.27 -10.98 23.51
CA GLN A 463 8.18 -9.86 23.75
C GLN A 463 9.58 -10.39 24.10
N PRO A 464 10.66 -9.64 23.84
CA PRO A 464 12.01 -10.07 24.20
C PRO A 464 12.11 -10.45 25.69
N GLY A 465 12.56 -11.68 25.94
CA GLY A 465 12.71 -12.21 27.31
C GLY A 465 11.42 -12.77 27.93
N ALA A 466 10.27 -12.68 27.27
CA ALA A 466 9.03 -13.27 27.77
C ALA A 466 8.95 -14.77 27.46
N HIS A 467 8.45 -15.54 28.43
CA HIS A 467 8.16 -16.95 28.27
C HIS A 467 6.65 -17.16 28.24
N LEU A 468 6.12 -17.42 27.04
CA LEU A 468 4.71 -17.68 26.82
C LEU A 468 4.48 -19.17 26.60
N THR A 469 3.38 -19.69 27.12
CA THR A 469 2.94 -21.06 26.85
C THR A 469 1.52 -21.06 26.27
N GLU A 470 1.23 -22.02 25.40
CA GLU A 470 -0.11 -22.22 24.84
C GLU A 470 -1.19 -22.25 25.93
N ALA A 471 -0.98 -23.04 26.97
CA ALA A 471 -1.96 -23.21 28.05
C ALA A 471 -2.26 -21.88 28.76
N SER A 472 -1.22 -21.11 29.11
CA SER A 472 -1.39 -19.81 29.77
C SER A 472 -2.15 -18.80 28.89
N LEU A 473 -1.85 -18.76 27.61
CA LEU A 473 -2.51 -17.84 26.67
C LEU A 473 -4.00 -18.21 26.47
N ILE A 474 -4.31 -19.50 26.34
CA ILE A 474 -5.69 -19.98 26.23
C ILE A 474 -6.47 -19.68 27.51
N ASP A 475 -5.90 -19.94 28.69
CA ASP A 475 -6.58 -19.70 29.96
C ASP A 475 -6.84 -18.21 30.22
N GLN A 476 -5.90 -17.34 29.86
CA GLN A 476 -6.12 -15.90 29.92
C GLN A 476 -7.16 -15.42 28.91
N ALA A 477 -7.18 -15.98 27.70
CA ALA A 477 -8.20 -15.68 26.69
C ALA A 477 -9.62 -16.07 27.16
N LYS A 478 -9.79 -17.26 27.80
CA LYS A 478 -11.06 -17.71 28.37
C LYS A 478 -11.68 -16.74 29.38
N GLN A 479 -10.85 -15.98 30.07
CA GLN A 479 -11.32 -15.01 31.07
C GLN A 479 -11.79 -13.70 30.45
N ARG A 480 -11.48 -13.45 29.15
CA ARG A 480 -11.69 -12.16 28.49
C ARG A 480 -12.69 -12.22 27.33
N ILE A 481 -12.79 -13.36 26.66
CA ILE A 481 -13.63 -13.51 25.47
C ILE A 481 -14.54 -14.75 25.56
N ALA A 482 -15.63 -14.73 24.81
CA ALA A 482 -16.59 -15.83 24.76
C ALA A 482 -15.91 -17.15 24.34
N ASN A 483 -16.32 -18.28 24.90
CA ASN A 483 -15.66 -19.57 24.72
C ASN A 483 -15.52 -20.02 23.26
N PHE A 484 -16.49 -19.69 22.39
CA PHE A 484 -16.40 -20.02 20.96
C PHE A 484 -15.35 -19.21 20.20
N LYS A 485 -14.90 -18.07 20.75
CA LYS A 485 -13.82 -17.21 20.21
C LYS A 485 -12.44 -17.63 20.71
N VAL A 486 -12.37 -18.40 21.80
CA VAL A 486 -11.09 -18.80 22.39
C VAL A 486 -10.34 -19.70 21.43
N PRO A 487 -9.06 -19.39 21.10
CA PRO A 487 -8.25 -20.26 20.26
C PRO A 487 -8.16 -21.67 20.84
N LYS A 488 -8.39 -22.68 20.01
CA LYS A 488 -8.25 -24.10 20.39
C LYS A 488 -6.80 -24.54 20.46
N ARG A 489 -5.94 -23.85 19.72
CA ARG A 489 -4.48 -24.03 19.72
C ARG A 489 -3.80 -22.67 19.58
N VAL A 490 -2.66 -22.52 20.25
CA VAL A 490 -1.82 -21.33 20.16
C VAL A 490 -0.37 -21.75 19.91
N PHE A 491 0.20 -21.29 18.79
CA PHE A 491 1.60 -21.51 18.45
C PHE A 491 2.43 -20.29 18.86
N VAL A 492 3.51 -20.51 19.60
CA VAL A 492 4.47 -19.46 19.92
C VAL A 492 5.57 -19.48 18.87
N LEU A 493 5.69 -18.41 18.10
CA LEU A 493 6.61 -18.28 16.98
C LEU A 493 7.66 -17.19 17.26
N ALA A 494 8.83 -17.30 16.63
CA ALA A 494 9.84 -16.25 16.68
C ALA A 494 9.40 -14.99 15.91
N GLU A 495 8.68 -15.17 14.80
CA GLU A 495 8.13 -14.10 13.96
C GLU A 495 6.91 -14.60 13.18
N LEU A 496 6.02 -13.68 12.79
CA LEU A 496 4.90 -13.98 11.90
C LEU A 496 5.33 -13.88 10.42
N PRO A 497 4.83 -14.76 9.53
CA PRO A 497 5.11 -14.66 8.09
C PRO A 497 4.52 -13.38 7.53
N ARG A 498 5.33 -12.61 6.79
CA ARG A 498 4.94 -11.32 6.23
C ARG A 498 5.29 -11.19 4.76
N ASN A 499 4.49 -10.40 4.05
CA ASN A 499 4.85 -9.97 2.70
C ASN A 499 5.83 -8.78 2.74
N ALA A 500 6.29 -8.34 1.56
CA ALA A 500 7.22 -7.20 1.42
C ALA A 500 6.70 -5.87 2.01
N MET A 501 5.39 -5.75 2.21
CA MET A 501 4.76 -4.59 2.86
C MET A 501 4.57 -4.77 4.38
N GLY A 502 5.16 -5.81 4.96
CA GLY A 502 5.04 -6.09 6.39
C GLY A 502 3.67 -6.66 6.81
N LYS A 503 2.77 -6.96 5.87
CA LYS A 503 1.46 -7.52 6.17
C LYS A 503 1.58 -9.01 6.47
N VAL A 504 0.96 -9.45 7.59
CA VAL A 504 0.92 -10.86 7.99
C VAL A 504 0.19 -11.69 6.94
N GLN A 505 0.82 -12.81 6.56
CA GLN A 505 0.29 -13.76 5.57
C GLN A 505 -0.42 -14.93 6.26
N LYS A 506 -1.64 -14.69 6.74
CA LYS A 506 -2.46 -15.71 7.44
C LYS A 506 -2.70 -16.97 6.60
N ASN A 507 -2.78 -16.83 5.29
CA ASN A 507 -2.92 -17.95 4.37
C ASN A 507 -1.76 -18.95 4.43
N LEU A 508 -0.54 -18.51 4.75
CA LEU A 508 0.59 -19.41 4.96
C LEU A 508 0.42 -20.19 6.26
N LEU A 509 0.01 -19.52 7.35
CA LEU A 509 -0.28 -20.17 8.63
C LEU A 509 -1.44 -21.17 8.50
N GLN A 510 -2.51 -20.81 7.79
CA GLN A 510 -3.63 -21.72 7.52
C GLN A 510 -3.19 -22.97 6.76
N LYS A 511 -2.34 -22.81 5.75
CA LYS A 511 -1.81 -23.93 4.95
C LYS A 511 -0.94 -24.87 5.77
N GLU A 512 -0.05 -24.31 6.58
CA GLU A 512 0.87 -25.04 7.45
C GLU A 512 0.12 -25.90 8.48
N HIS A 513 -1.01 -25.36 8.99
CA HIS A 513 -1.78 -26.01 10.04
C HIS A 513 -3.10 -26.64 9.57
N ALA A 514 -3.31 -26.78 8.26
CA ALA A 514 -4.58 -27.26 7.68
C ALA A 514 -5.02 -28.65 8.20
N ALA A 515 -4.08 -29.52 8.56
CA ALA A 515 -4.35 -30.87 9.06
C ALA A 515 -4.42 -30.95 10.60
N LEU A 516 -4.37 -29.81 11.31
CA LEU A 516 -4.23 -29.73 12.77
C LEU A 516 -5.26 -30.53 13.56
N PHE A 517 -6.52 -30.54 13.09
CA PHE A 517 -7.64 -31.24 13.75
C PHE A 517 -8.06 -32.50 13.02
N GLY A 518 -7.24 -33.05 12.12
CA GLY A 518 -7.51 -34.28 11.39
C GLY A 518 -8.63 -34.18 10.35
N ALA A 519 -9.12 -33.00 10.04
CA ALA A 519 -10.08 -32.78 8.97
C ALA A 519 -9.33 -32.63 7.63
N SER A 520 -9.82 -33.31 6.57
CA SER A 520 -9.33 -33.04 5.22
C SER A 520 -9.72 -31.62 4.81
N PRO A 521 -8.85 -30.84 4.17
CA PRO A 521 -9.21 -29.56 3.60
C PRO A 521 -10.32 -29.76 2.56
N ARG A 522 -11.39 -28.98 2.64
CA ARG A 522 -12.51 -28.98 1.68
C ARG A 522 -12.13 -28.29 0.38
#